data_ad27c5fa7273dc7d195e4c5c11d0fb90
#
_entry.id   ad27c5fa7273dc7d195e4c5c11d0fb90
#
_cell.length_a   1.000
_cell.length_b   1.000
_cell.length_c   1.000
_cell.angle_alpha   90.00
_cell.angle_beta   90.00
_cell.angle_gamma   90.00
#
_symmetry.space_group_name_H-M   'P 1'
#
loop_
_entity.id
_entity.type
_entity.pdbx_description
1 polymer ?
#
loop_
_entity_poly.entity_id
_entity_poly.type
_entity_poly.pdbx_seq_one_letter_code
_entity_poly.pdbx_strand_id
1 'polypeptide(L)'
;GELVERGALTGSQDLVAVDDRATIARMAAIYNAAMDEQIRALGDAVGENYAGASIPGSEKIGDSVQFLREHLAEVPVLVIPVFAGRTENASVFLQASMWGSIVQSVWSFMLALRPRGLGSCWTTVHLHREREMAELLGIPHHYTHAGLFPVAYTQGTDFRPAWRRPVNEVLF
;
A
#
# COMPACT_ATOMS: atom_id res chain seq x y z
N GLY A 1 10.82 -23.62 3.64
CA GLY A 1 10.81 -22.96 2.36
C GLY A 1 11.81 -21.84 2.40
N GLU A 2 12.80 -21.88 1.53
CA GLU A 2 13.74 -20.79 1.37
C GLU A 2 12.93 -19.57 0.89
N LEU A 3 13.01 -18.52 1.67
CA LEU A 3 12.71 -17.18 1.18
C LEU A 3 13.44 -17.02 -0.15
N VAL A 4 12.69 -16.76 -1.20
CA VAL A 4 13.16 -16.51 -2.56
C VAL A 4 14.62 -16.10 -2.57
N GLU A 5 15.46 -16.71 -3.41
CA GLU A 5 16.81 -16.21 -3.66
C GLU A 5 16.70 -14.71 -3.89
N ARG A 6 16.97 -13.97 -2.84
CA ARG A 6 16.83 -12.51 -2.87
C ARG A 6 17.96 -12.03 -3.74
N GLY A 7 17.64 -11.68 -4.95
CA GLY A 7 18.48 -10.71 -5.63
C GLY A 7 18.69 -9.58 -4.62
N ALA A 8 19.93 -9.27 -4.28
CA ALA A 8 20.21 -8.15 -3.40
C ALA A 8 19.46 -6.93 -3.95
N LEU A 9 18.78 -6.18 -3.07
CA LEU A 9 18.21 -4.89 -3.46
C LEU A 9 19.38 -4.04 -3.97
N THR A 10 19.48 -3.86 -5.26
CA THR A 10 20.63 -3.22 -5.91
C THR A 10 20.23 -1.96 -6.65
N GLY A 11 18.92 -1.77 -6.83
CA GLY A 11 18.35 -0.61 -7.51
C GLY A 11 18.09 0.55 -6.58
N SER A 12 17.93 1.72 -7.16
CA SER A 12 17.38 2.88 -6.44
C SER A 12 15.91 2.69 -6.07
N GLN A 13 15.21 1.78 -6.75
CA GLN A 13 13.81 1.37 -6.52
C GLN A 13 13.66 -0.11 -6.85
N ASP A 14 12.99 -0.83 -5.98
CA ASP A 14 12.73 -2.26 -6.11
C ASP A 14 11.29 -2.61 -5.70
N LEU A 15 10.78 -3.74 -6.19
CA LEU A 15 9.50 -4.32 -5.78
C LEU A 15 9.79 -5.62 -5.01
N VAL A 16 9.55 -5.62 -3.70
CA VAL A 16 9.65 -6.81 -2.87
C VAL A 16 8.34 -7.57 -2.95
N ALA A 17 8.30 -8.69 -3.66
CA ALA A 17 7.13 -9.54 -3.79
C ALA A 17 7.25 -10.74 -2.85
N VAL A 18 6.18 -11.06 -2.14
CA VAL A 18 6.08 -12.16 -1.18
C VAL A 18 4.89 -13.03 -1.53
N ASP A 19 5.13 -14.32 -1.78
CA ASP A 19 4.11 -15.35 -2.06
C ASP A 19 4.14 -16.52 -1.06
N ASP A 20 5.11 -16.51 -0.10
CA ASP A 20 5.16 -17.48 0.98
C ASP A 20 4.04 -17.25 1.99
N ARG A 21 3.17 -18.24 2.15
CA ARG A 21 1.98 -18.17 3.02
C ARG A 21 2.29 -17.85 4.49
N ALA A 22 3.38 -18.41 5.03
CA ALA A 22 3.74 -18.17 6.42
C ALA A 22 4.22 -16.72 6.61
N THR A 23 4.97 -16.20 5.66
CA THR A 23 5.44 -14.81 5.66
C THR A 23 4.27 -13.84 5.47
N ILE A 24 3.35 -14.13 4.53
CA ILE A 24 2.13 -13.31 4.32
C ILE A 24 1.28 -13.26 5.59
N ALA A 25 1.10 -14.37 6.30
CA ALA A 25 0.36 -14.37 7.57
C ALA A 25 1.02 -13.47 8.64
N ARG A 26 2.35 -13.46 8.72
CA ARG A 26 3.10 -12.57 9.61
C ARG A 26 2.99 -11.11 9.18
N MET A 27 3.06 -10.81 7.89
CA MET A 27 2.84 -9.46 7.34
C MET A 27 1.44 -8.95 7.67
N ALA A 28 0.41 -9.81 7.53
CA ALA A 28 -0.97 -9.47 7.88
C ALA A 28 -1.13 -9.20 9.39
N ALA A 29 -0.42 -9.94 10.26
CA ALA A 29 -0.42 -9.68 11.69
C ALA A 29 0.19 -8.31 12.03
N ILE A 30 1.32 -7.94 11.41
CA ILE A 30 1.93 -6.61 11.55
C ILE A 30 0.98 -5.52 11.06
N TYR A 31 0.36 -5.71 9.90
CA TYR A 31 -0.62 -4.79 9.34
C TYR A 31 -1.80 -4.56 10.28
N ASN A 32 -2.38 -5.63 10.83
CA ASN A 32 -3.51 -5.54 11.74
C ASN A 32 -3.14 -4.85 13.05
N ALA A 33 -1.96 -5.12 13.60
CA ALA A 33 -1.45 -4.43 14.78
C ALA A 33 -1.23 -2.94 14.52
N ALA A 34 -0.71 -2.57 13.34
CA ALA A 34 -0.58 -1.17 12.92
C ALA A 34 -1.95 -0.49 12.77
N MET A 35 -2.95 -1.20 12.23
CA MET A 35 -4.33 -0.68 12.13
C MET A 35 -4.93 -0.41 13.51
N ASP A 36 -4.74 -1.31 14.48
CA ASP A 36 -5.21 -1.12 15.86
C ASP A 36 -4.53 0.08 16.53
N GLU A 37 -3.27 0.33 16.25
CA GLU A 37 -2.56 1.53 16.71
C GLU A 37 -3.14 2.81 16.10
N GLN A 38 -3.36 2.78 14.79
CA GLN A 38 -3.97 3.91 14.07
C GLN A 38 -5.36 4.23 14.62
N ILE A 39 -6.22 3.23 14.79
CA ILE A 39 -7.57 3.42 15.33
C ILE A 39 -7.51 4.03 16.74
N ARG A 40 -6.61 3.54 17.60
CA ARG A 40 -6.43 4.10 18.95
C ARG A 40 -5.89 5.53 18.96
N ALA A 41 -4.96 5.85 18.05
CA ALA A 41 -4.34 7.17 17.96
C ALA A 41 -5.30 8.23 17.39
N LEU A 42 -6.17 7.83 16.51
CA LEU A 42 -7.09 8.74 15.83
C LEU A 42 -8.41 8.91 16.61
N GLY A 43 -8.75 7.95 17.52
CA GLY A 43 -9.97 8.00 18.30
C GLY A 43 -11.20 8.33 17.44
N ASP A 44 -12.17 9.02 18.02
CA ASP A 44 -13.38 9.46 17.31
C ASP A 44 -13.11 10.50 16.19
N ALA A 45 -11.94 11.13 16.18
CA ALA A 45 -11.54 12.13 15.18
C ALA A 45 -11.42 11.54 13.74
N VAL A 46 -11.24 10.24 13.58
CA VAL A 46 -11.24 9.60 12.25
C VAL A 46 -12.62 9.59 11.64
N GLY A 47 -13.64 9.35 12.44
CA GLY A 47 -15.03 9.41 11.99
C GLY A 47 -15.36 10.78 11.38
N GLU A 48 -14.90 11.86 12.02
CA GLU A 48 -15.20 13.23 11.57
C GLU A 48 -14.35 13.68 10.37
N ASN A 49 -13.07 13.34 10.31
CA ASN A 49 -12.20 13.77 9.20
C ASN A 49 -12.42 13.00 7.89
N TYR A 50 -12.78 11.73 7.96
CA TYR A 50 -13.18 10.96 6.77
C TYR A 50 -14.66 11.14 6.43
N ALA A 51 -15.54 11.33 7.41
CA ALA A 51 -16.96 11.62 7.20
C ALA A 51 -17.23 13.07 6.75
N GLY A 52 -16.31 14.00 7.01
CA GLY A 52 -16.41 15.39 6.57
C GLY A 52 -16.21 15.59 5.07
N ALA A 53 -15.67 14.62 4.36
CA ALA A 53 -15.63 14.67 2.90
C ALA A 53 -16.97 14.10 2.37
N SER A 54 -17.88 14.95 1.96
CA SER A 54 -19.10 14.59 1.19
C SER A 54 -18.73 14.04 -0.20
N ILE A 55 -17.86 13.02 -0.22
CA ILE A 55 -17.49 12.32 -1.46
C ILE A 55 -18.48 11.17 -1.62
N PRO A 56 -19.30 11.14 -2.68
CA PRO A 56 -20.20 10.02 -2.93
C PRO A 56 -19.44 8.68 -2.92
N GLY A 57 -19.86 7.74 -2.08
CA GLY A 57 -19.24 6.43 -1.93
C GLY A 57 -18.15 6.35 -0.85
N SER A 58 -17.91 7.41 -0.07
CA SER A 58 -16.95 7.38 1.04
C SER A 58 -17.33 6.36 2.14
N GLU A 59 -18.62 6.07 2.29
CA GLU A 59 -19.13 5.01 3.17
C GLU A 59 -18.55 3.63 2.86
N LYS A 60 -18.23 3.36 1.58
CA LYS A 60 -17.63 2.09 1.13
C LYS A 60 -16.14 1.97 1.47
N ILE A 61 -15.50 3.06 1.86
CA ILE A 61 -14.08 3.04 2.24
C ILE A 61 -13.90 2.22 3.52
N GLY A 62 -14.76 2.46 4.52
CA GLY A 62 -14.74 1.70 5.77
C GLY A 62 -14.91 0.20 5.56
N ASP A 63 -15.90 -0.20 4.75
CA ASP A 63 -16.16 -1.60 4.40
C ASP A 63 -14.95 -2.23 3.70
N SER A 64 -14.34 -1.49 2.76
CA SER A 64 -13.16 -1.98 2.02
C SER A 64 -11.94 -2.15 2.91
N VAL A 65 -11.73 -1.24 3.87
CA VAL A 65 -10.64 -1.34 4.86
C VAL A 65 -10.85 -2.52 5.78
N GLN A 66 -12.07 -2.73 6.26
CA GLN A 66 -12.40 -3.86 7.12
C GLN A 66 -12.23 -5.19 6.37
N PHE A 67 -12.71 -5.29 5.15
CA PHE A 67 -12.53 -6.46 4.30
C PHE A 67 -11.04 -6.79 4.11
N LEU A 68 -10.22 -5.78 3.78
CA LEU A 68 -8.78 -5.99 3.62
C LEU A 68 -8.13 -6.49 4.92
N ARG A 69 -8.51 -5.92 6.07
CA ARG A 69 -8.03 -6.34 7.38
C ARG A 69 -8.30 -7.82 7.65
N GLU A 70 -9.50 -8.28 7.34
CA GLU A 70 -9.94 -9.65 7.57
C GLU A 70 -9.29 -10.67 6.64
N HIS A 71 -9.03 -10.28 5.38
CA HIS A 71 -8.61 -11.18 4.32
C HIS A 71 -7.15 -11.01 3.86
N LEU A 72 -6.38 -10.11 4.47
CA LEU A 72 -5.01 -9.82 4.02
C LEU A 72 -4.11 -11.07 4.07
N ALA A 73 -4.31 -11.95 5.06
CA ALA A 73 -3.57 -13.21 5.16
C ALA A 73 -3.91 -14.24 4.07
N GLU A 74 -5.02 -14.06 3.36
CA GLU A 74 -5.50 -14.97 2.31
C GLU A 74 -5.00 -14.56 0.91
N VAL A 75 -4.47 -13.34 0.79
CA VAL A 75 -3.98 -12.80 -0.48
C VAL A 75 -2.82 -13.66 -1.01
N PRO A 76 -2.82 -14.03 -2.30
CA PRO A 76 -1.77 -14.91 -2.85
C PRO A 76 -0.40 -14.25 -2.91
N VAL A 77 -0.34 -12.92 -3.12
CA VAL A 77 0.92 -12.18 -3.22
C VAL A 77 0.77 -10.81 -2.56
N LEU A 78 1.74 -10.44 -1.74
CA LEU A 78 1.90 -9.07 -1.22
C LEU A 78 3.15 -8.44 -1.84
N VAL A 79 3.03 -7.19 -2.27
CA VAL A 79 4.14 -6.43 -2.87
C VAL A 79 4.40 -5.18 -2.05
N ILE A 80 5.66 -4.95 -1.69
CA ILE A 80 6.13 -3.71 -1.08
C ILE A 80 7.11 -3.04 -2.04
N PRO A 81 6.75 -1.93 -2.68
CA PRO A 81 7.68 -1.08 -3.39
C PRO A 81 8.58 -0.38 -2.38
N VAL A 82 9.88 -0.38 -2.64
CA VAL A 82 10.89 0.26 -1.80
C VAL A 82 11.81 1.14 -2.63
N PHE A 83 12.34 2.18 -2.04
CA PHE A 83 13.41 2.98 -2.64
C PHE A 83 14.57 3.22 -1.67
N ALA A 84 15.78 3.27 -2.21
CA ALA A 84 16.97 3.55 -1.43
C ALA A 84 16.97 5.00 -0.93
N GLY A 85 17.24 5.18 0.36
CA GLY A 85 17.24 6.47 1.04
C GLY A 85 16.05 6.65 1.98
N ARG A 86 16.25 7.55 2.94
CA ARG A 86 15.24 7.91 3.96
C ARG A 86 14.76 9.32 3.69
N THR A 87 13.48 9.59 3.88
CA THR A 87 12.84 10.87 3.55
C THR A 87 12.55 11.74 4.77
N GLU A 88 12.60 11.22 5.99
CA GLU A 88 12.13 11.90 7.22
C GLU A 88 12.81 13.23 7.46
N ASN A 89 14.11 13.32 7.14
CA ASN A 89 14.91 14.54 7.32
C ASN A 89 15.43 15.10 5.99
N ALA A 90 14.87 14.64 4.86
CA ALA A 90 15.28 15.11 3.55
C ALA A 90 14.69 16.48 3.23
N SER A 91 15.35 17.24 2.35
CA SER A 91 14.78 18.50 1.84
C SER A 91 13.49 18.25 1.08
N VAL A 92 12.61 19.25 1.02
CA VAL A 92 11.34 19.16 0.24
C VAL A 92 11.61 18.75 -1.21
N PHE A 93 12.69 19.28 -1.81
CA PHE A 93 13.11 18.89 -3.16
C PHE A 93 13.39 17.38 -3.26
N LEU A 94 14.18 16.83 -2.34
CA LEU A 94 14.54 15.42 -2.38
C LEU A 94 13.33 14.53 -2.09
N GLN A 95 12.49 14.89 -1.12
CA GLN A 95 11.24 14.18 -0.85
C GLN A 95 10.36 14.11 -2.10
N ALA A 96 10.10 15.26 -2.74
CA ALA A 96 9.28 15.34 -3.94
C ALA A 96 9.85 14.48 -5.08
N SER A 97 11.18 14.50 -5.28
CA SER A 97 11.85 13.70 -6.31
C SER A 97 11.74 12.20 -6.05
N MET A 98 11.98 11.75 -4.82
CA MET A 98 11.95 10.32 -4.46
C MET A 98 10.51 9.78 -4.54
N TRP A 99 9.55 10.48 -3.91
CA TRP A 99 8.15 10.06 -3.93
C TRP A 99 7.55 10.16 -5.33
N GLY A 100 7.83 11.22 -6.08
CA GLY A 100 7.37 11.38 -7.45
C GLY A 100 7.85 10.25 -8.36
N SER A 101 9.06 9.77 -8.17
CA SER A 101 9.63 8.69 -8.97
C SER A 101 8.98 7.33 -8.64
N ILE A 102 8.91 6.93 -7.37
CA ILE A 102 8.35 5.62 -6.99
C ILE A 102 6.86 5.52 -7.26
N VAL A 103 6.09 6.60 -7.08
CA VAL A 103 4.64 6.62 -7.32
C VAL A 103 4.32 6.30 -8.78
N GLN A 104 5.11 6.81 -9.74
CA GLN A 104 4.92 6.51 -11.16
C GLN A 104 5.19 5.02 -11.48
N SER A 105 6.24 4.45 -10.88
CA SER A 105 6.56 3.02 -11.04
C SER A 105 5.45 2.14 -10.49
N VAL A 106 4.95 2.45 -9.30
CA VAL A 106 3.84 1.75 -8.67
C VAL A 106 2.56 1.86 -9.49
N TRP A 107 2.25 3.05 -9.99
CA TRP A 107 1.08 3.25 -10.85
C TRP A 107 1.16 2.41 -12.12
N SER A 108 2.32 2.38 -12.78
CA SER A 108 2.57 1.55 -13.96
C SER A 108 2.43 0.06 -13.65
N PHE A 109 2.94 -0.38 -12.49
CA PHE A 109 2.75 -1.75 -12.00
C PHE A 109 1.26 -2.09 -11.87
N MET A 110 0.47 -1.26 -11.18
CA MET A 110 -0.96 -1.48 -10.99
C MET A 110 -1.72 -1.53 -12.33
N LEU A 111 -1.36 -0.68 -13.30
CA LEU A 111 -1.95 -0.72 -14.64
C LEU A 111 -1.59 -2.01 -15.37
N ALA A 112 -0.35 -2.50 -15.23
CA ALA A 112 0.11 -3.74 -15.87
C ALA A 112 -0.57 -5.00 -15.33
N LEU A 113 -1.14 -4.97 -14.12
CA LEU A 113 -1.93 -6.08 -13.56
C LEU A 113 -3.27 -6.25 -14.29
N ARG A 114 -3.90 -5.14 -14.71
CA ARG A 114 -5.26 -5.14 -15.28
C ARG A 114 -5.46 -6.09 -16.47
N PRO A 115 -4.64 -6.03 -17.55
CA PRO A 115 -4.81 -6.91 -18.71
C PRO A 115 -4.54 -8.39 -18.38
N ARG A 116 -4.01 -8.68 -17.18
CA ARG A 116 -3.75 -10.03 -16.69
C ARG A 116 -4.86 -10.57 -15.79
N GLY A 117 -5.96 -9.84 -15.64
CA GLY A 117 -7.06 -10.20 -14.74
C GLY A 117 -6.71 -10.06 -13.26
N LEU A 118 -5.60 -9.40 -12.96
CA LEU A 118 -5.15 -9.13 -11.59
C LEU A 118 -5.58 -7.73 -11.13
N GLY A 119 -5.84 -7.62 -9.83
CA GLY A 119 -6.13 -6.36 -9.16
C GLY A 119 -5.22 -6.13 -7.99
N SER A 120 -5.15 -4.86 -7.57
CA SER A 120 -4.41 -4.44 -6.39
C SER A 120 -5.02 -3.17 -5.83
N CYS A 121 -4.74 -2.88 -4.56
CA CYS A 121 -5.00 -1.59 -3.95
C CYS A 121 -3.76 -1.10 -3.22
N TRP A 122 -3.65 0.23 -3.06
CA TRP A 122 -2.57 0.86 -2.31
C TRP A 122 -3.00 1.04 -0.87
N THR A 123 -2.29 0.42 0.08
CA THR A 123 -2.46 0.67 1.51
C THR A 123 -1.14 1.09 2.16
N THR A 124 -1.21 1.91 3.20
CA THR A 124 -0.04 2.48 3.88
C THR A 124 -0.01 2.18 5.38
N VAL A 125 -1.01 1.48 5.90
CA VAL A 125 -1.16 1.25 7.34
C VAL A 125 0.06 0.57 7.97
N HIS A 126 0.70 -0.38 7.27
CA HIS A 126 1.90 -1.05 7.77
C HIS A 126 3.07 -0.10 8.04
N LEU A 127 3.06 1.13 7.47
CA LEU A 127 4.12 2.12 7.69
C LEU A 127 4.22 2.59 9.16
N HIS A 128 3.16 2.46 9.96
CA HIS A 128 3.24 2.64 11.40
C HIS A 128 4.20 1.66 12.07
N ARG A 129 4.45 0.51 11.42
CA ARG A 129 5.37 -0.55 11.84
C ARG A 129 6.37 -0.91 10.73
N GLU A 130 6.82 0.10 9.97
CA GLU A 130 7.72 -0.09 8.82
C GLU A 130 8.96 -0.92 9.18
N ARG A 131 9.58 -0.63 10.33
CA ARG A 131 10.79 -1.33 10.77
C ARG A 131 10.56 -2.81 11.03
N GLU A 132 9.48 -3.14 11.73
CA GLU A 132 9.10 -4.54 12.00
C GLU A 132 8.84 -5.30 10.69
N MET A 133 8.17 -4.65 9.72
CA MET A 133 7.96 -5.21 8.39
C MET A 133 9.29 -5.39 7.63
N ALA A 134 10.18 -4.42 7.72
CA ALA A 134 11.51 -4.49 7.10
C ALA A 134 12.35 -5.63 7.68
N GLU A 135 12.36 -5.80 9.01
CA GLU A 135 13.06 -6.89 9.71
C GLU A 135 12.50 -8.25 9.30
N LEU A 136 11.18 -8.41 9.24
CA LEU A 136 10.54 -9.64 8.77
C LEU A 136 10.99 -10.02 7.36
N LEU A 137 11.10 -9.03 6.46
CA LEU A 137 11.42 -9.24 5.05
C LEU A 137 12.92 -9.14 4.75
N GLY A 138 13.76 -8.75 5.74
CA GLY A 138 15.19 -8.50 5.55
C GLY A 138 15.47 -7.33 4.61
N ILE A 139 14.58 -6.33 4.58
CA ILE A 139 14.80 -5.09 3.84
C ILE A 139 15.76 -4.23 4.66
N PRO A 140 16.87 -3.74 4.06
CA PRO A 140 17.82 -2.90 4.78
C PRO A 140 17.18 -1.58 5.29
N HIS A 141 17.55 -1.12 6.47
CA HIS A 141 16.96 0.05 7.13
C HIS A 141 17.11 1.38 6.38
N HIS A 142 18.02 1.44 5.41
CA HIS A 142 18.18 2.63 4.57
C HIS A 142 17.19 2.70 3.39
N TYR A 143 16.35 1.68 3.22
CA TYR A 143 15.23 1.73 2.28
C TYR A 143 13.97 2.28 2.95
N THR A 144 13.18 3.01 2.16
CA THR A 144 11.85 3.49 2.55
C THR A 144 10.78 2.67 1.82
N HIS A 145 9.76 2.23 2.54
CA HIS A 145 8.60 1.56 1.95
C HIS A 145 7.63 2.58 1.37
N ALA A 146 7.18 2.37 0.14
CA ALA A 146 6.22 3.27 -0.50
C ALA A 146 4.76 2.89 -0.25
N GLY A 147 4.50 1.67 0.17
CA GLY A 147 3.17 1.15 0.44
C GLY A 147 3.16 -0.38 0.50
N LEU A 148 1.98 -0.96 0.72
CA LEU A 148 1.72 -2.40 0.65
C LEU A 148 0.63 -2.64 -0.39
N PHE A 149 0.84 -3.60 -1.26
CA PHE A 149 -0.02 -3.90 -2.40
C PHE A 149 -0.43 -5.38 -2.36
N PRO A 150 -1.63 -5.72 -1.86
CA PRO A 150 -2.20 -7.04 -2.08
C PRO A 150 -2.49 -7.23 -3.56
N VAL A 151 -2.09 -8.37 -4.12
CA VAL A 151 -2.30 -8.73 -5.53
C VAL A 151 -3.04 -10.05 -5.61
N ALA A 152 -4.18 -10.05 -6.31
CA ALA A 152 -5.01 -11.22 -6.53
C ALA A 152 -5.75 -11.15 -7.86
N TYR A 153 -6.29 -12.27 -8.34
CA TYR A 153 -7.25 -12.25 -9.43
C TYR A 153 -8.53 -11.53 -9.03
N THR A 154 -9.05 -10.68 -9.91
CA THR A 154 -10.30 -9.97 -9.69
C THR A 154 -11.50 -10.87 -9.91
N GLN A 155 -12.54 -10.71 -9.09
CA GLN A 155 -13.85 -11.30 -9.35
C GLN A 155 -14.60 -10.41 -10.35
N GLY A 156 -14.63 -10.82 -11.61
CA GLY A 156 -15.20 -10.03 -12.70
C GLY A 156 -14.26 -8.95 -13.24
N THR A 157 -14.68 -8.31 -14.32
CA THR A 157 -13.90 -7.30 -15.04
C THR A 157 -14.68 -6.01 -15.30
N ASP A 158 -15.98 -6.00 -14.99
CA ASP A 158 -16.87 -4.85 -15.21
C ASP A 158 -16.77 -3.88 -14.03
N PHE A 159 -15.72 -3.04 -14.06
CA PHE A 159 -15.50 -2.01 -13.05
C PHE A 159 -16.08 -0.68 -13.54
N ARG A 160 -16.99 -0.11 -12.74
CA ARG A 160 -17.53 1.23 -13.00
C ARG A 160 -16.49 2.30 -12.70
N PRO A 161 -16.43 3.38 -13.50
CA PRO A 161 -15.60 4.53 -13.16
C PRO A 161 -15.98 5.07 -11.77
N ALA A 162 -14.99 5.38 -10.96
CA ALA A 162 -15.23 6.07 -9.69
C ALA A 162 -15.71 7.50 -9.98
N TRP A 163 -16.58 8.01 -9.10
CA TRP A 163 -17.04 9.38 -9.18
C TRP A 163 -15.85 10.36 -9.19
N ARG A 164 -15.95 11.39 -10.01
CA ARG A 164 -15.00 12.51 -10.08
C ARG A 164 -15.81 13.81 -10.21
N ARG A 165 -15.28 14.88 -9.63
CA ARG A 165 -15.85 16.21 -9.87
C ARG A 165 -15.83 16.51 -11.37
N PRO A 166 -16.84 17.22 -11.88
CA PRO A 166 -16.80 17.78 -13.23
C PRO A 166 -15.55 18.64 -13.44
N VAL A 167 -14.99 18.57 -14.66
CA VAL A 167 -13.74 19.26 -14.98
C VAL A 167 -13.84 20.76 -14.76
N ASN A 168 -14.97 21.38 -15.07
CA ASN A 168 -15.24 22.81 -14.87
C ASN A 168 -15.27 23.25 -13.40
N GLU A 169 -15.35 22.32 -12.46
CA GLU A 169 -15.28 22.61 -11.00
C GLU A 169 -13.84 22.51 -10.44
N VAL A 170 -12.90 22.00 -11.22
CA VAL A 170 -11.52 21.72 -10.76
C VAL A 170 -10.43 22.37 -11.61
N LEU A 171 -10.80 22.98 -12.77
CA LEU A 171 -9.89 23.80 -13.58
C LEU A 171 -10.14 25.27 -13.24
N PHE A 172 -9.05 26.00 -12.93
CA PHE A 172 -9.03 27.42 -12.67
C PHE A 172 -8.24 28.13 -13.77
#